data_3bf17d9c66c9ee517b198cd2f1013c96
#
_entry.id   3bf17d9c66c9ee517b198cd2f1013c96
#
_cell.length_a   1.000
_cell.length_b   1.000
_cell.length_c   1.000
_cell.angle_alpha   90.00
_cell.angle_beta   90.00
_cell.angle_gamma   90.00
#
_symmetry.space_group_name_H-M   'P 1'
#
loop_
_entity.id
_entity.type
_entity.pdbx_description
1 polymer ?
#
loop_
_entity_poly.entity_id
_entity_poly.type
_entity_poly.pdbx_seq_one_letter_code
_entity_poly.pdbx_strand_id
1 'polypeptide(L)'
;MFQKAHINTVSVGIFSWAVLEPEEGKYNLGWLEEIIDNLYKEGISTILATPSGARPKWMADKYPEVLRMDPDRTRRFFGGRHNHCYTSPVYRQKVHDMDKLLSQRLGSHPGVILWHISNEFGGECYCPLCQQKFREWLKEKYGTIEKLNSSWCTTFWSHIYNSFDQIEAPSPKGENELHALKLDWNRFVTDRTIDFIKGEVAAIREGGSELPVTANLMYDYNGLDYKKFRDVLDVVSWDNYPSWHKKEEFFTAIDAGMQHDLMRSIKNQPFLLMESCPSATNWKPINKLKKPGMMLVSLFSSGSRLRQRFILSAASEPGGF
;
A
#
# COMPACT_ATOMS: atom_id res chain seq x y z
N MET A 1 -9.96 25.67 -11.71
CA MET A 1 -10.97 24.87 -10.95
C MET A 1 -10.54 24.66 -9.50
N PHE A 2 -9.37 24.12 -9.23
CA PHE A 2 -8.86 23.81 -7.90
C PHE A 2 -8.84 25.02 -6.93
N GLN A 3 -8.36 26.20 -7.37
CA GLN A 3 -8.38 27.42 -6.57
C GLN A 3 -9.80 27.80 -6.13
N LYS A 4 -10.81 27.70 -7.01
CA LYS A 4 -12.22 27.98 -6.67
C LYS A 4 -12.79 27.01 -5.63
N ALA A 5 -12.23 25.79 -5.55
CA ALA A 5 -12.58 24.78 -4.57
C ALA A 5 -11.69 24.85 -3.31
N HIS A 6 -10.80 25.84 -3.21
CA HIS A 6 -9.83 26.00 -2.13
C HIS A 6 -8.91 24.79 -1.93
N ILE A 7 -8.64 24.03 -3.00
CA ILE A 7 -7.70 22.89 -2.99
C ILE A 7 -6.28 23.47 -3.02
N ASN A 8 -5.47 23.10 -2.05
CA ASN A 8 -4.09 23.56 -1.90
C ASN A 8 -3.05 22.45 -2.02
N THR A 9 -3.47 21.19 -2.15
CA THR A 9 -2.58 20.04 -2.25
C THR A 9 -3.22 18.96 -3.12
N VAL A 10 -2.44 18.37 -4.02
CA VAL A 10 -2.91 17.32 -4.96
C VAL A 10 -1.92 16.16 -4.94
N SER A 11 -2.42 14.93 -4.91
CA SER A 11 -1.61 13.73 -5.09
C SER A 11 -1.58 13.36 -6.58
N VAL A 12 -0.38 13.10 -7.13
CA VAL A 12 -0.17 12.80 -8.56
C VAL A 12 0.77 11.62 -8.76
N GLY A 13 0.65 10.92 -9.89
CA GLY A 13 1.56 9.85 -10.30
C GLY A 13 1.18 8.45 -9.83
N ILE A 14 0.11 8.28 -9.05
CA ILE A 14 -0.36 6.97 -8.59
C ILE A 14 -0.73 6.12 -9.82
N PHE A 15 -0.27 4.85 -9.84
CA PHE A 15 -0.52 3.87 -10.90
C PHE A 15 -0.05 4.25 -12.31
N SER A 16 0.75 5.30 -12.45
CA SER A 16 1.13 5.86 -13.76
C SER A 16 2.32 5.16 -14.44
N TRP A 17 2.84 4.04 -13.91
CA TRP A 17 4.06 3.40 -14.42
C TRP A 17 4.04 3.13 -15.92
N ALA A 18 2.93 2.62 -16.47
CA ALA A 18 2.82 2.36 -17.91
C ALA A 18 2.93 3.60 -18.79
N VAL A 19 2.66 4.80 -18.25
CA VAL A 19 2.83 6.09 -18.94
C VAL A 19 4.23 6.65 -18.71
N LEU A 20 4.78 6.45 -17.51
CA LEU A 20 6.14 6.86 -17.14
C LEU A 20 7.21 6.03 -17.87
N GLU A 21 6.94 4.74 -18.10
CA GLU A 21 7.83 3.80 -18.78
C GLU A 21 7.01 2.89 -19.70
N PRO A 22 6.58 3.37 -20.88
CA PRO A 22 5.76 2.63 -21.83
C PRO A 22 6.45 1.39 -22.39
N GLU A 23 7.77 1.41 -22.49
CA GLU A 23 8.64 0.29 -22.84
C GLU A 23 9.82 0.27 -21.86
N GLU A 24 10.34 -0.90 -21.57
CA GLU A 24 11.46 -1.06 -20.63
C GLU A 24 12.65 -0.13 -20.98
N GLY A 25 13.02 0.71 -20.02
CA GLY A 25 14.12 1.68 -20.16
C GLY A 25 13.78 2.93 -20.99
N LYS A 26 12.55 3.06 -21.49
CA LYS A 26 12.11 4.27 -22.21
C LYS A 26 11.21 5.12 -21.29
N TYR A 27 11.82 6.12 -20.69
CA TYR A 27 11.13 6.96 -19.71
C TYR A 27 10.49 8.19 -20.34
N ASN A 28 9.29 8.53 -19.89
CA ASN A 28 8.51 9.68 -20.30
C ASN A 28 7.98 10.42 -19.05
N LEU A 29 8.79 11.32 -18.49
CA LEU A 29 8.46 12.06 -17.27
C LEU A 29 7.93 13.48 -17.56
N GLY A 30 8.14 14.02 -18.77
CA GLY A 30 7.86 15.43 -19.08
C GLY A 30 6.42 15.87 -18.77
N TRP A 31 5.43 15.01 -19.01
CA TRP A 31 4.03 15.32 -18.70
C TRP A 31 3.80 15.46 -17.18
N LEU A 32 4.50 14.67 -16.35
CA LEU A 32 4.40 14.74 -14.90
C LEU A 32 5.08 16.00 -14.35
N GLU A 33 6.26 16.34 -14.90
CA GLU A 33 6.96 17.58 -14.61
C GLU A 33 6.08 18.79 -14.93
N GLU A 34 5.44 18.81 -16.09
CA GLU A 34 4.55 19.90 -16.50
C GLU A 34 3.34 20.05 -15.55
N ILE A 35 2.75 18.93 -15.11
CA ILE A 35 1.64 18.97 -14.14
C ILE A 35 2.10 19.58 -12.83
N ILE A 36 3.26 19.17 -12.29
CA ILE A 36 3.79 19.66 -11.02
C ILE A 36 4.14 21.14 -11.11
N ASP A 37 4.77 21.55 -12.22
CA ASP A 37 5.08 22.95 -12.50
C ASP A 37 3.81 23.83 -12.54
N ASN A 38 2.77 23.36 -13.21
CA ASN A 38 1.51 24.09 -13.33
C ASN A 38 0.78 24.18 -11.97
N LEU A 39 0.78 23.12 -11.18
CA LEU A 39 0.23 23.13 -9.81
C LEU A 39 1.00 24.14 -8.94
N TYR A 40 2.32 24.11 -8.99
CA TYR A 40 3.18 25.02 -8.22
C TYR A 40 2.96 26.49 -8.58
N LYS A 41 2.86 26.83 -9.87
CA LYS A 41 2.53 28.19 -10.34
C LYS A 41 1.19 28.70 -9.79
N GLU A 42 0.25 27.80 -9.55
CA GLU A 42 -1.06 28.11 -8.99
C GLU A 42 -1.08 28.08 -7.44
N GLY A 43 0.07 27.94 -6.78
CA GLY A 43 0.21 27.87 -5.34
C GLY A 43 -0.30 26.56 -4.72
N ILE A 44 -0.38 25.47 -5.51
CA ILE A 44 -0.86 24.16 -5.10
C ILE A 44 0.33 23.24 -4.89
N SER A 45 0.43 22.64 -3.70
CA SER A 45 1.48 21.67 -3.37
C SER A 45 1.16 20.29 -3.94
N THR A 46 2.20 19.51 -4.22
CA THR A 46 2.09 18.15 -4.76
C THR A 46 2.53 17.12 -3.73
N ILE A 47 1.76 16.06 -3.57
CA ILE A 47 2.17 14.78 -3.01
C ILE A 47 2.53 13.89 -4.20
N LEU A 48 3.81 13.57 -4.36
CA LEU A 48 4.29 12.78 -5.49
C LEU A 48 4.26 11.30 -5.14
N ALA A 49 3.58 10.50 -5.97
CA ALA A 49 3.47 9.06 -5.72
C ALA A 49 4.54 8.28 -6.49
N THR A 50 5.04 7.19 -5.86
CA THR A 50 5.70 6.11 -6.59
C THR A 50 4.65 5.25 -7.30
N PRO A 51 4.89 4.77 -8.53
CA PRO A 51 3.86 4.10 -9.31
C PRO A 51 3.79 2.58 -9.05
N SER A 52 4.47 2.08 -8.04
CA SER A 52 4.69 0.66 -7.78
C SER A 52 3.42 -0.14 -7.45
N GLY A 53 2.29 0.51 -7.15
CA GLY A 53 1.02 -0.16 -6.90
C GLY A 53 0.43 -0.89 -8.12
N ALA A 54 0.84 -0.50 -9.34
CA ALA A 54 0.46 -1.17 -10.58
C ALA A 54 1.62 -1.13 -11.57
N ARG A 55 1.94 -2.26 -12.18
CA ARG A 55 3.06 -2.41 -13.11
C ARG A 55 2.60 -2.38 -14.57
N PRO A 56 3.47 -1.99 -15.51
CA PRO A 56 3.17 -2.03 -16.94
C PRO A 56 3.07 -3.46 -17.47
N LYS A 57 2.36 -3.62 -18.59
CA LYS A 57 2.14 -4.93 -19.24
C LYS A 57 3.45 -5.57 -19.71
N TRP A 58 4.38 -4.78 -20.28
CA TRP A 58 5.67 -5.27 -20.75
C TRP A 58 6.46 -6.03 -19.69
N MET A 59 6.36 -5.57 -18.41
CA MET A 59 7.06 -6.22 -17.31
C MET A 59 6.50 -7.60 -17.01
N ALA A 60 5.17 -7.77 -17.06
CA ALA A 60 4.55 -9.08 -16.88
C ALA A 60 4.82 -10.06 -18.04
N ASP A 61 4.96 -9.53 -19.27
CA ASP A 61 5.26 -10.35 -20.46
C ASP A 61 6.70 -10.83 -20.46
N LYS A 62 7.64 -9.94 -20.13
CA LYS A 62 9.07 -10.25 -20.14
C LYS A 62 9.52 -11.01 -18.90
N TYR A 63 8.88 -10.77 -17.77
CA TYR A 63 9.23 -11.30 -16.45
C TYR A 63 8.00 -11.87 -15.73
N PRO A 64 7.40 -12.99 -16.22
CA PRO A 64 6.16 -13.51 -15.66
C PRO A 64 6.27 -13.91 -14.18
N GLU A 65 7.49 -14.14 -13.66
CA GLU A 65 7.75 -14.42 -12.25
C GLU A 65 7.46 -13.23 -11.31
N VAL A 66 7.32 -12.01 -11.85
CA VAL A 66 6.89 -10.86 -11.04
C VAL A 66 5.43 -10.96 -10.61
N LEU A 67 4.63 -11.77 -11.34
CA LEU A 67 3.22 -11.97 -11.01
C LEU A 67 3.05 -12.83 -9.77
N ARG A 68 2.08 -12.50 -8.93
CA ARG A 68 1.75 -13.26 -7.72
C ARG A 68 1.29 -14.68 -8.04
N MET A 69 1.49 -15.56 -7.09
CA MET A 69 0.85 -16.87 -7.03
C MET A 69 -0.16 -16.90 -5.90
N ASP A 70 -1.30 -17.51 -6.13
CA ASP A 70 -2.37 -17.70 -5.16
C ASP A 70 -2.03 -18.83 -4.14
N PRO A 71 -2.81 -18.97 -3.04
CA PRO A 71 -2.56 -20.01 -2.03
C PRO A 71 -2.56 -21.45 -2.58
N ASP A 72 -3.25 -21.68 -3.71
CA ASP A 72 -3.28 -22.97 -4.40
C ASP A 72 -2.08 -23.20 -5.35
N ARG A 73 -1.11 -22.27 -5.32
CA ARG A 73 0.11 -22.27 -6.16
C ARG A 73 -0.13 -21.98 -7.64
N THR A 74 -1.29 -21.48 -8.03
CA THR A 74 -1.52 -20.99 -9.39
C THR A 74 -1.01 -19.58 -9.57
N ARG A 75 -0.35 -19.29 -10.70
CA ARG A 75 0.14 -17.95 -11.03
C ARG A 75 -0.98 -17.11 -11.62
N ARG A 76 -1.12 -15.89 -11.13
CA ARG A 76 -2.08 -14.92 -11.68
C ARG A 76 -1.64 -14.43 -13.05
N PHE A 77 -2.61 -13.99 -13.83
CA PHE A 77 -2.37 -13.30 -15.09
C PHE A 77 -2.18 -11.79 -14.86
N PHE A 78 -1.72 -11.10 -15.90
CA PHE A 78 -1.68 -9.64 -15.89
C PHE A 78 -3.09 -9.05 -15.71
N GLY A 79 -3.18 -7.97 -14.96
CA GLY A 79 -4.41 -7.25 -14.66
C GLY A 79 -4.58 -7.00 -13.17
N GLY A 80 -5.40 -6.04 -12.82
CA GLY A 80 -5.56 -5.57 -11.46
C GLY A 80 -4.30 -4.91 -10.86
N ARG A 81 -4.49 -4.12 -9.83
CA ARG A 81 -3.40 -3.56 -9.02
C ARG A 81 -2.89 -4.61 -8.02
N HIS A 82 -1.69 -4.38 -7.44
CA HIS A 82 -1.06 -5.25 -6.43
C HIS A 82 -0.90 -6.72 -6.83
N ASN A 83 -0.87 -7.00 -8.11
CA ASN A 83 -0.63 -8.35 -8.63
C ASN A 83 0.85 -8.56 -8.95
N HIS A 84 1.73 -8.27 -8.00
CA HIS A 84 3.18 -8.43 -8.11
C HIS A 84 3.76 -8.96 -6.81
N CYS A 85 4.86 -9.70 -6.92
CA CYS A 85 5.53 -10.33 -5.79
C CYS A 85 6.57 -9.37 -5.18
N TYR A 86 6.39 -8.97 -3.93
CA TYR A 86 7.35 -8.14 -3.20
C TYR A 86 8.69 -8.84 -2.91
N THR A 87 8.79 -10.14 -3.17
CA THR A 87 10.03 -10.91 -3.02
C THR A 87 10.78 -11.04 -4.35
N SER A 88 10.14 -10.77 -5.51
CA SER A 88 10.78 -10.85 -6.82
C SER A 88 11.95 -9.87 -6.92
N PRO A 89 13.18 -10.33 -7.17
CA PRO A 89 14.34 -9.44 -7.32
C PRO A 89 14.20 -8.54 -8.55
N VAL A 90 13.60 -9.04 -9.64
CA VAL A 90 13.33 -8.24 -10.84
C VAL A 90 12.37 -7.10 -10.53
N TYR A 91 11.25 -7.40 -9.85
CA TYR A 91 10.29 -6.36 -9.50
C TYR A 91 10.91 -5.30 -8.61
N ARG A 92 11.66 -5.71 -7.57
CA ARG A 92 12.35 -4.80 -6.66
C ARG A 92 13.37 -3.91 -7.38
N GLN A 93 14.14 -4.47 -8.32
CA GLN A 93 15.09 -3.68 -9.08
C GLN A 93 14.39 -2.64 -9.95
N LYS A 94 13.32 -3.02 -10.64
CA LYS A 94 12.56 -2.09 -11.49
C LYS A 94 11.90 -0.97 -10.67
N VAL A 95 11.36 -1.30 -9.51
CA VAL A 95 10.83 -0.30 -8.56
C VAL A 95 11.93 0.64 -8.10
N HIS A 96 13.06 0.11 -7.65
CA HIS A 96 14.21 0.90 -7.24
C HIS A 96 14.66 1.89 -8.33
N ASP A 97 14.82 1.41 -9.57
CA ASP A 97 15.27 2.25 -10.69
C ASP A 97 14.28 3.38 -10.99
N MET A 98 12.97 3.09 -10.96
CA MET A 98 11.91 4.07 -11.20
C MET A 98 11.84 5.10 -10.08
N ASP A 99 11.83 4.68 -8.82
CA ASP A 99 11.70 5.58 -7.68
C ASP A 99 12.93 6.48 -7.53
N LYS A 100 14.12 5.94 -7.77
CA LYS A 100 15.36 6.71 -7.81
C LYS A 100 15.33 7.76 -8.93
N LEU A 101 14.88 7.38 -10.12
CA LEU A 101 14.74 8.31 -11.26
C LEU A 101 13.73 9.42 -10.96
N LEU A 102 12.56 9.09 -10.42
CA LEU A 102 11.57 10.08 -10.02
C LEU A 102 12.13 11.04 -8.97
N SER A 103 12.87 10.51 -8.00
CA SER A 103 13.50 11.32 -6.96
C SER A 103 14.57 12.25 -7.51
N GLN A 104 15.43 11.78 -8.42
CA GLN A 104 16.44 12.59 -9.09
C GLN A 104 15.84 13.75 -9.91
N ARG A 105 14.70 13.51 -10.55
CA ARG A 105 14.08 14.49 -11.44
C ARG A 105 13.14 15.46 -10.71
N LEU A 106 12.42 15.00 -9.71
CA LEU A 106 11.30 15.71 -9.09
C LEU A 106 11.43 15.87 -7.57
N GLY A 107 12.30 15.11 -6.92
CA GLY A 107 12.41 15.06 -5.47
C GLY A 107 12.86 16.37 -4.81
N SER A 108 13.50 17.27 -5.56
CA SER A 108 13.90 18.62 -5.10
C SER A 108 12.99 19.73 -5.63
N HIS A 109 11.92 19.40 -6.35
CA HIS A 109 11.02 20.41 -6.90
C HIS A 109 10.28 21.15 -5.75
N PRO A 110 10.25 22.50 -5.72
CA PRO A 110 9.72 23.27 -4.59
C PRO A 110 8.21 23.06 -4.36
N GLY A 111 7.48 22.60 -5.35
CA GLY A 111 6.06 22.24 -5.23
C GLY A 111 5.81 20.86 -4.63
N VAL A 112 6.81 19.98 -4.57
CA VAL A 112 6.66 18.64 -4.00
C VAL A 112 6.94 18.70 -2.49
N ILE A 113 6.01 18.22 -1.67
CA ILE A 113 6.08 18.34 -0.22
C ILE A 113 6.11 17.01 0.52
N LEU A 114 5.75 15.91 -0.14
CA LEU A 114 5.59 14.59 0.45
C LEU A 114 5.65 13.52 -0.63
N TRP A 115 6.23 12.36 -0.31
CA TRP A 115 6.14 11.17 -1.12
C TRP A 115 5.00 10.26 -0.68
N HIS A 116 4.20 9.81 -1.63
CA HIS A 116 3.22 8.75 -1.44
C HIS A 116 3.77 7.44 -2.00
N ILE A 117 4.21 6.54 -1.13
CA ILE A 117 4.82 5.27 -1.51
C ILE A 117 3.74 4.29 -1.96
N SER A 118 3.77 3.88 -3.23
CA SER A 118 2.81 2.91 -3.79
C SER A 118 1.35 3.33 -3.58
N ASN A 119 0.49 2.40 -3.17
CA ASN A 119 -0.91 2.64 -2.79
C ASN A 119 -1.46 1.41 -2.07
N GLU A 120 -2.09 1.58 -0.91
CA GLU A 120 -2.83 0.53 -0.19
C GLU A 120 -2.12 -0.84 -0.18
N PHE A 121 -0.91 -0.89 0.38
CA PHE A 121 -0.15 -2.15 0.44
C PHE A 121 -1.00 -3.32 0.96
N GLY A 122 -0.99 -4.44 0.23
CA GLY A 122 -1.76 -5.60 0.64
C GLY A 122 -1.57 -6.81 -0.26
N GLY A 123 -2.24 -7.88 0.12
CA GLY A 123 -2.23 -9.15 -0.58
C GLY A 123 -0.95 -9.96 -0.37
N GLU A 124 -1.02 -11.22 -0.70
CA GLU A 124 -0.01 -12.25 -0.43
C GLU A 124 0.49 -12.87 -1.74
N CYS A 125 1.67 -13.46 -1.68
CA CYS A 125 2.22 -14.21 -2.81
C CYS A 125 2.83 -15.53 -2.30
N TYR A 126 2.39 -16.62 -2.87
CA TYR A 126 2.77 -17.98 -2.47
C TYR A 126 3.76 -18.62 -3.44
N CYS A 127 4.54 -17.84 -4.18
CA CYS A 127 5.53 -18.34 -5.14
C CYS A 127 6.73 -18.98 -4.43
N PRO A 128 7.55 -19.77 -5.15
CA PRO A 128 8.72 -20.44 -4.58
C PRO A 128 9.66 -19.48 -3.84
N LEU A 129 9.88 -18.25 -4.35
CA LEU A 129 10.72 -17.24 -3.68
C LEU A 129 10.15 -16.83 -2.31
N CYS A 130 8.82 -16.61 -2.26
CA CYS A 130 8.17 -16.25 -0.98
C CYS A 130 8.22 -17.42 0.01
N GLN A 131 8.06 -18.66 -0.45
CA GLN A 131 8.17 -19.83 0.42
C GLN A 131 9.58 -20.02 0.95
N GLN A 132 10.60 -19.82 0.11
CA GLN A 132 11.99 -19.85 0.55
C GLN A 132 12.26 -18.79 1.62
N LYS A 133 11.83 -17.53 1.37
CA LYS A 133 11.99 -16.43 2.34
C LYS A 133 11.21 -16.67 3.64
N PHE A 134 10.08 -17.34 3.57
CA PHE A 134 9.33 -17.73 4.77
C PHE A 134 10.10 -18.75 5.62
N ARG A 135 10.73 -19.74 5.00
CA ARG A 135 11.58 -20.72 5.70
C ARG A 135 12.79 -20.06 6.36
N GLU A 136 13.45 -19.14 5.66
CA GLU A 136 14.54 -18.33 6.20
C GLU A 136 14.08 -17.51 7.44
N TRP A 137 12.94 -16.84 7.32
CA TRP A 137 12.32 -16.07 8.41
C TRP A 137 11.95 -16.94 9.61
N LEU A 138 11.40 -18.15 9.37
CA LEU A 138 11.12 -19.12 10.44
C LEU A 138 12.38 -19.60 11.14
N LYS A 139 13.44 -19.86 10.37
CA LYS A 139 14.75 -20.27 10.92
C LYS A 139 15.36 -19.18 11.79
N GLU A 140 15.26 -17.92 11.36
CA GLU A 140 15.71 -16.79 12.14
C GLU A 140 14.90 -16.65 13.45
N LYS A 141 13.59 -16.78 13.36
CA LYS A 141 12.67 -16.62 14.50
C LYS A 141 12.82 -17.73 15.55
N TYR A 142 12.92 -18.98 15.12
CA TYR A 142 12.89 -20.14 16.01
C TYR A 142 14.27 -20.74 16.32
N GLY A 143 15.25 -20.54 15.47
CA GLY A 143 16.58 -21.09 15.58
C GLY A 143 16.67 -22.56 15.20
N THR A 144 15.87 -23.43 15.81
CA THR A 144 15.86 -24.87 15.54
C THR A 144 14.47 -25.39 15.17
N ILE A 145 14.43 -26.52 14.45
CA ILE A 145 13.16 -27.12 14.02
C ILE A 145 12.39 -27.72 15.19
N GLU A 146 13.07 -28.21 16.21
CA GLU A 146 12.47 -28.75 17.43
C GLU A 146 11.71 -27.65 18.19
N LYS A 147 12.32 -26.45 18.28
CA LYS A 147 11.69 -25.30 18.91
C LYS A 147 10.47 -24.82 18.13
N LEU A 148 10.52 -24.84 16.79
CA LEU A 148 9.35 -24.56 15.94
C LEU A 148 8.26 -25.59 16.21
N ASN A 149 8.56 -26.88 16.12
CA ASN A 149 7.61 -27.97 16.35
C ASN A 149 6.92 -27.85 17.71
N SER A 150 7.70 -27.59 18.75
CA SER A 150 7.16 -27.38 20.10
C SER A 150 6.24 -26.16 20.17
N SER A 151 6.65 -25.04 19.57
CA SER A 151 5.88 -23.77 19.57
C SER A 151 4.59 -23.86 18.76
N TRP A 152 4.60 -24.64 17.68
CA TRP A 152 3.44 -24.85 16.83
C TRP A 152 2.55 -26.01 17.26
N CYS A 153 2.99 -26.82 18.25
CA CYS A 153 2.30 -28.05 18.68
C CYS A 153 2.06 -29.03 17.51
N THR A 154 3.09 -29.30 16.72
CA THR A 154 3.00 -30.02 15.43
C THR A 154 2.74 -31.52 15.54
N THR A 155 2.64 -32.07 16.75
CA THR A 155 2.34 -33.51 16.93
C THR A 155 0.94 -33.92 16.47
N PHE A 156 0.04 -32.95 16.33
CA PHE A 156 -1.33 -33.18 15.87
C PHE A 156 -1.35 -33.53 14.38
N TRP A 157 -2.02 -34.57 13.99
CA TRP A 157 -2.11 -35.10 12.62
C TRP A 157 -0.76 -35.35 11.93
N SER A 158 0.27 -35.73 12.70
CA SER A 158 1.62 -36.02 12.17
C SER A 158 2.30 -34.84 11.45
N HIS A 159 2.06 -33.62 11.89
CA HIS A 159 2.68 -32.43 11.31
C HIS A 159 4.10 -32.15 11.80
N ILE A 160 4.80 -33.11 12.42
CA ILE A 160 6.18 -32.93 12.89
C ILE A 160 7.09 -32.73 11.68
N TYR A 161 7.76 -31.59 11.64
CA TYR A 161 8.77 -31.28 10.63
C TYR A 161 10.16 -31.71 11.08
N ASN A 162 10.94 -32.29 10.20
CA ASN A 162 12.34 -32.69 10.46
C ASN A 162 13.36 -31.63 10.00
N SER A 163 12.93 -30.68 9.15
CA SER A 163 13.72 -29.54 8.70
C SER A 163 12.81 -28.38 8.32
N PHE A 164 13.36 -27.17 8.27
CA PHE A 164 12.65 -25.99 7.78
C PHE A 164 12.24 -26.12 6.29
N ASP A 165 12.98 -26.88 5.51
CA ASP A 165 12.71 -27.06 4.08
C ASP A 165 11.42 -27.82 3.80
N GLN A 166 10.91 -28.59 4.78
CA GLN A 166 9.63 -29.29 4.68
C GLN A 166 8.42 -28.35 4.88
N ILE A 167 8.64 -27.13 5.39
CA ILE A 167 7.55 -26.22 5.68
C ILE A 167 7.11 -25.53 4.41
N GLU A 168 5.81 -25.56 4.17
CA GLU A 168 5.15 -24.82 3.10
C GLU A 168 4.25 -23.72 3.68
N ALA A 169 4.02 -22.67 2.88
CA ALA A 169 3.01 -21.67 3.21
C ALA A 169 1.61 -22.28 3.27
N PRO A 170 0.67 -21.74 4.05
CA PRO A 170 -0.69 -22.25 4.12
C PRO A 170 -1.33 -22.41 2.74
N SER A 171 -2.14 -23.47 2.55
CA SER A 171 -2.79 -23.72 1.28
C SER A 171 -4.13 -24.42 1.45
N PRO A 172 -5.19 -24.02 0.72
CA PRO A 172 -6.47 -24.74 0.75
C PRO A 172 -6.40 -26.15 0.18
N LYS A 173 -5.31 -26.48 -0.54
CA LYS A 173 -5.03 -27.81 -1.10
C LYS A 173 -3.98 -28.59 -0.28
N GLY A 174 -3.51 -28.04 0.82
CA GLY A 174 -2.50 -28.62 1.70
C GLY A 174 -2.78 -28.29 3.14
N GLU A 175 -1.74 -27.89 3.90
CA GLU A 175 -1.90 -27.51 5.29
C GLU A 175 -2.68 -26.20 5.44
N ASN A 176 -3.81 -26.26 6.09
CA ASN A 176 -4.68 -25.10 6.35
C ASN A 176 -5.34 -25.13 7.75
N GLU A 177 -4.96 -26.08 8.59
CA GLU A 177 -5.55 -26.23 9.93
C GLU A 177 -4.59 -25.78 11.05
N LEU A 178 -3.28 -25.73 10.78
CA LEU A 178 -2.27 -25.34 11.75
C LEU A 178 -2.29 -23.82 11.97
N HIS A 179 -2.96 -23.37 13.03
CA HIS A 179 -3.14 -21.94 13.32
C HIS A 179 -1.82 -21.17 13.49
N ALA A 180 -0.82 -21.81 14.09
CA ALA A 180 0.50 -21.21 14.27
C ALA A 180 1.20 -20.92 12.94
N LEU A 181 1.08 -21.81 11.96
CA LEU A 181 1.57 -21.60 10.60
C LEU A 181 0.91 -20.38 9.93
N LYS A 182 -0.43 -20.29 10.01
CA LYS A 182 -1.17 -19.14 9.45
C LYS A 182 -0.76 -17.83 10.10
N LEU A 183 -0.63 -17.83 11.43
CA LEU A 183 -0.22 -16.63 12.16
C LEU A 183 1.19 -16.18 11.79
N ASP A 184 2.11 -17.11 11.66
CA ASP A 184 3.48 -16.81 11.28
C ASP A 184 3.59 -16.42 9.79
N TRP A 185 2.76 -16.99 8.92
CA TRP A 185 2.65 -16.53 7.55
C TRP A 185 2.18 -15.07 7.47
N ASN A 186 1.16 -14.68 8.21
CA ASN A 186 0.67 -13.30 8.25
C ASN A 186 1.75 -12.34 8.80
N ARG A 187 2.50 -12.74 9.81
CA ARG A 187 3.63 -11.96 10.33
C ARG A 187 4.75 -11.79 9.29
N PHE A 188 5.10 -12.88 8.61
CA PHE A 188 6.07 -12.86 7.52
C PHE A 188 5.61 -11.95 6.37
N VAL A 189 4.34 -12.01 5.97
CA VAL A 189 3.78 -11.14 4.93
C VAL A 189 3.90 -9.66 5.31
N THR A 190 3.63 -9.33 6.58
CA THR A 190 3.84 -7.97 7.09
C THR A 190 5.31 -7.57 7.01
N ASP A 191 6.22 -8.40 7.53
CA ASP A 191 7.66 -8.10 7.53
C ASP A 191 8.22 -7.98 6.11
N ARG A 192 7.73 -8.80 5.19
CA ARG A 192 8.10 -8.72 3.77
C ARG A 192 7.61 -7.45 3.09
N THR A 193 6.41 -6.99 3.45
CA THR A 193 5.86 -5.73 2.95
C THR A 193 6.65 -4.54 3.49
N ILE A 194 6.97 -4.52 4.76
CA ILE A 194 7.81 -3.48 5.38
C ILE A 194 9.20 -3.42 4.74
N ASP A 195 9.81 -4.59 4.50
CA ASP A 195 11.12 -4.65 3.82
C ASP A 195 11.06 -4.13 2.37
N PHE A 196 9.95 -4.36 1.68
CA PHE A 196 9.72 -3.79 0.35
C PHE A 196 9.60 -2.26 0.41
N ILE A 197 8.79 -1.72 1.33
CA ILE A 197 8.64 -0.27 1.55
C ILE A 197 10.00 0.38 1.87
N LYS A 198 10.82 -0.25 2.71
CA LYS A 198 12.18 0.24 3.00
C LYS A 198 13.03 0.35 1.74
N GLY A 199 12.86 -0.59 0.80
CA GLY A 199 13.54 -0.54 -0.50
C GLY A 199 13.12 0.66 -1.35
N GLU A 200 11.81 0.98 -1.41
CA GLU A 200 11.31 2.16 -2.12
C GLU A 200 11.82 3.45 -1.46
N VAL A 201 11.75 3.55 -0.14
CA VAL A 201 12.28 4.71 0.59
C VAL A 201 13.78 4.89 0.34
N ALA A 202 14.55 3.80 0.38
CA ALA A 202 15.99 3.86 0.10
C ALA A 202 16.28 4.38 -1.32
N ALA A 203 15.52 3.92 -2.32
CA ALA A 203 15.65 4.39 -3.71
C ALA A 203 15.37 5.90 -3.84
N ILE A 204 14.35 6.40 -3.13
CA ILE A 204 14.03 7.84 -3.07
C ILE A 204 15.18 8.61 -2.44
N ARG A 205 15.76 8.13 -1.33
CA ARG A 205 16.91 8.76 -0.67
C ARG A 205 18.15 8.75 -1.56
N GLU A 206 18.43 7.64 -2.22
CA GLU A 206 19.50 7.54 -3.22
C GLU A 206 19.33 8.51 -4.39
N GLY A 207 18.09 8.84 -4.75
CA GLY A 207 17.76 9.87 -5.74
C GLY A 207 17.98 11.30 -5.25
N GLY A 208 18.23 11.50 -3.96
CA GLY A 208 18.56 12.80 -3.34
C GLY A 208 17.42 13.51 -2.63
N SER A 209 16.22 12.90 -2.53
CA SER A 209 15.10 13.54 -1.83
C SER A 209 15.06 13.13 -0.35
N GLU A 210 15.01 14.14 0.53
CA GLU A 210 14.82 13.97 1.98
C GLU A 210 13.38 14.29 2.44
N LEU A 211 12.47 14.51 1.49
CA LEU A 211 11.07 14.79 1.81
C LEU A 211 10.43 13.62 2.59
N PRO A 212 9.49 13.91 3.50
CA PRO A 212 8.84 12.86 4.26
C PRO A 212 8.08 11.89 3.36
N VAL A 213 7.87 10.66 3.85
CA VAL A 213 7.17 9.59 3.13
C VAL A 213 5.90 9.17 3.86
N THR A 214 4.89 8.81 3.09
CA THR A 214 3.63 8.20 3.56
C THR A 214 3.20 7.07 2.64
N ALA A 215 2.34 6.20 3.12
CA ALA A 215 1.57 5.26 2.31
C ALA A 215 0.16 5.18 2.91
N ASN A 216 -0.86 5.16 2.05
CA ASN A 216 -2.23 5.07 2.51
C ASN A 216 -2.55 3.66 3.02
N LEU A 217 -3.02 3.57 4.24
CA LEU A 217 -3.45 2.34 4.89
C LEU A 217 -4.93 2.11 4.59
N MET A 218 -5.28 0.87 4.34
CA MET A 218 -6.67 0.49 4.12
C MET A 218 -7.44 0.49 5.45
N TYR A 219 -8.74 0.63 5.36
CA TYR A 219 -9.67 0.50 6.48
C TYR A 219 -9.38 -0.79 7.29
N ASP A 220 -10.24 -1.48 7.85
CA ASP A 220 -10.10 -2.68 8.69
C ASP A 220 -9.39 -3.87 8.01
N TYR A 221 -8.31 -3.59 7.25
CA TYR A 221 -7.53 -4.61 6.57
C TYR A 221 -6.68 -5.42 7.56
N ASN A 222 -7.05 -6.66 7.77
CA ASN A 222 -6.41 -7.56 8.73
C ASN A 222 -5.25 -8.38 8.13
N GLY A 223 -4.89 -8.16 6.87
CA GLY A 223 -3.78 -8.84 6.19
C GLY A 223 -2.38 -8.33 6.57
N LEU A 224 -2.28 -7.17 7.24
CA LEU A 224 -1.03 -6.55 7.66
C LEU A 224 -1.13 -5.97 9.08
N ASP A 225 -0.06 -6.11 9.84
CA ASP A 225 0.10 -5.42 11.14
C ASP A 225 0.54 -3.96 10.91
N TYR A 226 -0.41 -3.04 10.85
CA TYR A 226 -0.15 -1.62 10.62
C TYR A 226 0.68 -0.95 11.72
N LYS A 227 0.78 -1.51 12.91
CA LYS A 227 1.64 -0.99 13.96
C LYS A 227 3.11 -0.98 13.54
N LYS A 228 3.52 -1.96 12.73
CA LYS A 228 4.89 -2.04 12.19
C LYS A 228 5.21 -0.97 11.13
N PHE A 229 4.20 -0.35 10.53
CA PHE A 229 4.39 0.76 9.57
C PHE A 229 4.90 2.04 10.24
N ARG A 230 4.72 2.15 11.54
CA ARG A 230 5.22 3.27 12.35
C ARG A 230 6.70 3.59 12.10
N ASP A 231 7.53 2.58 11.89
CA ASP A 231 8.98 2.72 11.83
C ASP A 231 9.51 3.01 10.41
N VAL A 232 8.62 2.98 9.41
CA VAL A 232 8.99 3.14 7.99
C VAL A 232 8.30 4.30 7.30
N LEU A 233 7.21 4.82 7.85
CA LEU A 233 6.50 5.99 7.36
C LEU A 233 6.75 7.19 8.26
N ASP A 234 7.01 8.36 7.68
CA ASP A 234 7.14 9.61 8.45
C ASP A 234 5.77 10.11 8.89
N VAL A 235 4.76 9.97 8.02
CA VAL A 235 3.38 10.37 8.27
C VAL A 235 2.47 9.18 8.01
N VAL A 236 1.53 8.92 8.93
CA VAL A 236 0.45 7.94 8.68
C VAL A 236 -0.60 8.58 7.78
N SER A 237 -1.01 7.87 6.77
CA SER A 237 -2.19 8.21 5.97
C SER A 237 -3.09 6.98 5.78
N TRP A 238 -4.36 7.20 5.49
CA TRP A 238 -5.29 6.10 5.31
C TRP A 238 -6.52 6.50 4.50
N ASP A 239 -7.34 5.51 4.16
CA ASP A 239 -8.49 5.65 3.29
C ASP A 239 -9.77 5.34 4.04
N ASN A 240 -10.74 6.24 3.99
CA ASN A 240 -12.00 6.07 4.66
C ASN A 240 -13.18 6.37 3.74
N TYR A 241 -13.99 5.34 3.49
CA TYR A 241 -15.19 5.39 2.65
C TYR A 241 -16.44 5.07 3.47
N PRO A 242 -16.88 5.93 4.41
CA PRO A 242 -18.01 5.64 5.28
C PRO A 242 -19.32 5.50 4.49
N SER A 243 -20.06 4.44 4.79
CA SER A 243 -21.30 4.07 4.10
C SER A 243 -22.52 4.52 4.91
N TRP A 244 -22.94 5.77 4.72
CA TRP A 244 -23.97 6.42 5.51
C TRP A 244 -25.41 5.89 5.31
N HIS A 245 -25.65 5.03 4.32
CA HIS A 245 -27.00 4.51 4.03
C HIS A 245 -27.15 3.01 4.15
N LYS A 246 -26.15 2.33 4.66
CA LYS A 246 -26.21 0.85 4.88
C LYS A 246 -26.55 0.46 6.30
N LYS A 247 -26.26 1.33 7.25
CA LYS A 247 -26.47 1.15 8.70
C LYS A 247 -27.08 2.41 9.27
N GLU A 248 -27.53 2.38 10.51
CA GLU A 248 -27.81 3.59 11.24
C GLU A 248 -26.59 4.51 11.23
N GLU A 249 -26.81 5.77 10.88
CA GLU A 249 -25.74 6.77 10.69
C GLU A 249 -24.83 6.91 11.92
N PHE A 250 -25.40 6.69 13.09
CA PHE A 250 -24.68 6.67 14.38
C PHE A 250 -23.56 5.62 14.41
N PHE A 251 -23.82 4.38 14.01
CA PHE A 251 -22.79 3.35 13.99
C PHE A 251 -21.71 3.62 12.94
N THR A 252 -22.08 4.20 11.80
CA THR A 252 -21.09 4.60 10.78
C THR A 252 -20.17 5.70 11.32
N ALA A 253 -20.70 6.66 12.09
CA ALA A 253 -19.91 7.72 12.70
C ALA A 253 -18.94 7.17 13.76
N ILE A 254 -19.41 6.26 14.63
CA ILE A 254 -18.57 5.61 15.66
C ILE A 254 -17.44 4.83 15.01
N ASP A 255 -17.76 4.02 14.01
CA ASP A 255 -16.80 3.18 13.31
C ASP A 255 -15.71 4.05 12.62
N ALA A 256 -16.10 5.08 11.89
CA ALA A 256 -15.16 6.01 11.30
C ALA A 256 -14.30 6.73 12.36
N GLY A 257 -14.90 7.16 13.49
CA GLY A 257 -14.18 7.78 14.60
C GLY A 257 -13.15 6.84 15.23
N MET A 258 -13.53 5.60 15.51
CA MET A 258 -12.63 4.57 16.03
C MET A 258 -11.42 4.34 15.11
N GLN A 259 -11.66 4.24 13.80
CA GLN A 259 -10.59 4.05 12.82
C GLN A 259 -9.65 5.27 12.75
N HIS A 260 -10.18 6.48 12.82
CA HIS A 260 -9.35 7.69 12.90
C HIS A 260 -8.45 7.70 14.14
N ASP A 261 -8.99 7.27 15.29
CA ASP A 261 -8.22 7.19 16.53
C ASP A 261 -7.16 6.09 16.46
N LEU A 262 -7.48 4.95 15.84
CA LEU A 262 -6.51 3.87 15.57
C LEU A 262 -5.34 4.40 14.72
N MET A 263 -5.62 5.07 13.59
CA MET A 263 -4.57 5.60 12.71
C MET A 263 -3.72 6.66 13.41
N ARG A 264 -4.33 7.52 14.22
CA ARG A 264 -3.58 8.47 15.04
C ARG A 264 -2.66 7.76 16.04
N SER A 265 -3.14 6.67 16.65
CA SER A 265 -2.39 5.93 17.69
C SER A 265 -1.12 5.27 17.16
N ILE A 266 -1.03 4.96 15.85
CA ILE A 266 0.14 4.31 15.24
C ILE A 266 1.41 5.13 15.51
N LYS A 267 1.37 6.46 15.35
CA LYS A 267 2.52 7.34 15.58
C LYS A 267 2.29 8.39 16.69
N ASN A 268 1.12 8.40 17.32
CA ASN A 268 0.70 9.44 18.27
C ASN A 268 0.83 10.86 17.71
N GLN A 269 0.48 11.03 16.44
CA GLN A 269 0.53 12.30 15.71
C GLN A 269 -0.66 12.42 14.74
N PRO A 270 -0.95 13.63 14.20
CA PRO A 270 -1.96 13.77 13.15
C PRO A 270 -1.67 12.86 11.96
N PHE A 271 -2.74 12.33 11.37
CA PHE A 271 -2.69 11.53 10.15
C PHE A 271 -3.27 12.31 8.96
N LEU A 272 -3.02 11.82 7.74
CA LEU A 272 -3.66 12.31 6.53
C LEU A 272 -4.80 11.36 6.12
N LEU A 273 -5.93 11.92 5.70
CA LEU A 273 -6.97 11.17 5.00
C LEU A 273 -6.67 11.29 3.51
N MET A 274 -6.10 10.21 2.94
CA MET A 274 -5.64 10.22 1.55
C MET A 274 -6.77 9.99 0.58
N GLU A 275 -7.67 9.09 0.92
CA GLU A 275 -8.81 8.77 0.06
C GLU A 275 -10.12 8.87 0.85
N SER A 276 -11.09 9.48 0.23
CA SER A 276 -12.47 9.50 0.68
C SER A 276 -13.39 9.91 -0.46
N CYS A 277 -14.60 9.42 -0.43
CA CYS A 277 -15.58 9.69 -1.48
C CYS A 277 -16.81 10.39 -0.88
N PRO A 278 -16.81 11.72 -0.77
CA PRO A 278 -17.89 12.46 -0.10
C PRO A 278 -19.22 12.41 -0.87
N SER A 279 -19.18 12.21 -2.17
CA SER A 279 -20.38 12.19 -3.04
C SER A 279 -20.78 10.82 -3.57
N ALA A 280 -19.86 9.85 -3.58
CA ALA A 280 -20.16 8.51 -4.04
C ALA A 280 -20.76 7.67 -2.91
N THR A 281 -21.68 6.79 -3.28
CA THR A 281 -22.42 5.99 -2.32
C THR A 281 -21.91 4.56 -2.17
N ASN A 282 -21.15 4.08 -3.12
CA ASN A 282 -20.42 2.80 -3.17
C ASN A 282 -20.14 2.40 -4.63
N TRP A 283 -19.32 1.36 -4.80
CA TRP A 283 -19.00 0.69 -6.06
C TRP A 283 -20.17 -0.01 -6.77
N LYS A 284 -21.39 0.08 -6.23
CA LYS A 284 -22.61 -0.45 -6.87
C LYS A 284 -23.46 0.70 -7.35
N PRO A 285 -24.19 0.57 -8.48
CA PRO A 285 -25.07 1.61 -8.96
C PRO A 285 -26.08 1.92 -7.88
N ILE A 286 -26.06 3.14 -7.37
CA ILE A 286 -26.90 3.57 -6.26
C ILE A 286 -27.40 4.97 -6.48
N ASN A 287 -28.64 5.14 -6.11
CA ASN A 287 -29.43 6.34 -6.32
C ASN A 287 -29.35 7.35 -5.17
N LYS A 288 -28.37 7.24 -4.26
CA LYS A 288 -28.29 8.13 -3.10
C LYS A 288 -26.88 8.73 -2.95
N LEU A 289 -26.82 10.03 -2.83
CA LEU A 289 -25.60 10.78 -2.56
C LEU A 289 -25.25 10.70 -1.06
N LYS A 290 -23.98 10.66 -0.73
CA LYS A 290 -23.49 10.85 0.65
C LYS A 290 -23.85 12.26 1.12
N LYS A 291 -24.15 12.40 2.41
CA LYS A 291 -24.38 13.70 3.04
C LYS A 291 -23.04 14.31 3.44
N PRO A 292 -22.53 15.35 2.77
CA PRO A 292 -21.18 15.89 3.01
C PRO A 292 -20.93 16.35 4.46
N GLY A 293 -21.96 16.91 5.10
CA GLY A 293 -21.85 17.42 6.46
C GLY A 293 -21.55 16.35 7.52
N MET A 294 -22.01 15.12 7.34
CA MET A 294 -21.78 14.04 8.30
C MET A 294 -20.34 13.55 8.31
N MET A 295 -19.66 13.62 7.17
CA MET A 295 -18.25 13.26 7.07
C MET A 295 -17.36 14.27 7.82
N LEU A 296 -17.68 15.56 7.73
CA LEU A 296 -17.01 16.61 8.51
C LEU A 296 -17.17 16.38 10.03
N VAL A 297 -18.37 16.03 10.49
CA VAL A 297 -18.63 15.72 11.91
C VAL A 297 -17.78 14.53 12.39
N SER A 298 -17.68 13.46 11.59
CA SER A 298 -16.83 12.30 11.93
C SER A 298 -15.36 12.68 12.06
N LEU A 299 -14.83 13.50 11.16
CA LEU A 299 -13.45 13.98 11.21
C LEU A 299 -13.17 14.88 12.41
N PHE A 300 -14.12 15.73 12.79
CA PHE A 300 -13.98 16.62 13.96
C PHE A 300 -14.14 15.88 15.29
N SER A 301 -15.05 14.92 15.39
CA SER A 301 -15.29 14.16 16.63
C SER A 301 -14.09 13.31 17.04
N SER A 302 -13.28 12.88 16.07
CA SER A 302 -12.04 12.15 16.33
C SER A 302 -10.87 13.01 16.79
N GLY A 303 -11.09 14.33 17.03
CA GLY A 303 -10.05 15.26 17.51
C GLY A 303 -8.88 15.39 16.54
N SER A 304 -9.07 15.09 15.26
CA SER A 304 -8.08 15.34 14.24
C SER A 304 -7.85 16.86 14.17
N ARG A 305 -6.70 17.34 14.66
CA ARG A 305 -6.26 18.71 14.43
C ARG A 305 -5.83 18.83 12.96
N LEU A 306 -6.77 18.63 12.05
CA LEU A 306 -6.62 18.99 10.66
C LEU A 306 -6.55 20.52 10.60
N ARG A 307 -5.34 21.07 10.60
CA ARG A 307 -5.14 22.32 9.89
C ARG A 307 -5.49 21.99 8.44
N GLN A 308 -6.68 22.43 8.03
CA GLN A 308 -7.36 22.22 6.78
C GLN A 308 -6.42 22.13 5.57
N ARG A 309 -5.94 20.93 5.24
CA ARG A 309 -5.42 20.64 3.93
C ARG A 309 -6.37 19.63 3.31
N PHE A 310 -7.12 20.06 2.31
CA PHE A 310 -7.90 19.16 1.48
C PHE A 310 -6.95 18.49 0.51
N ILE A 311 -6.82 17.19 0.62
CA ILE A 311 -6.07 16.38 -0.34
C ILE A 311 -7.07 15.85 -1.35
N LEU A 312 -6.90 16.20 -2.60
CA LEU A 312 -7.62 15.60 -3.72
C LEU A 312 -6.70 14.54 -4.33
N SER A 313 -7.03 13.28 -4.17
CA SER A 313 -6.41 12.20 -4.93
C SER A 313 -7.02 12.18 -6.32
N ALA A 314 -6.25 12.58 -7.31
CA ALA A 314 -6.60 12.40 -8.72
C ALA A 314 -5.91 11.11 -9.19
N ALA A 315 -6.68 10.03 -9.41
CA ALA A 315 -6.21 8.92 -10.21
C ALA A 315 -5.95 9.46 -11.64
N SER A 316 -4.70 9.48 -12.05
CA SER A 316 -4.31 9.94 -13.39
C SER A 316 -4.51 8.82 -14.41
N GLU A 317 -5.76 8.42 -14.65
CA GLU A 317 -6.09 7.67 -15.84
C GLU A 317 -6.96 8.55 -16.78
N PRO A 318 -6.58 8.71 -18.05
CA PRO A 318 -7.46 9.33 -19.03
C PRO A 318 -8.67 8.42 -19.23
N GLY A 319 -9.82 8.78 -18.65
CA GLY A 319 -11.08 8.09 -18.84
C GLY A 319 -11.78 7.53 -17.60
N GLY A 320 -11.25 7.76 -16.39
CA GLY A 320 -11.85 7.30 -15.14
C GLY A 320 -12.62 8.41 -14.42
N PHE A 321 -13.88 8.62 -14.79
CA PHE A 321 -14.92 9.24 -13.96
C PHE A 321 -16.16 8.35 -13.98
#